data_9dae4462316df92f984f93227b992253
#
_entry.id   9dae4462316df92f984f93227b992253
#
_cell.length_a   1.000
_cell.length_b   1.000
_cell.length_c   1.000
_cell.angle_alpha   90.00
_cell.angle_beta   90.00
_cell.angle_gamma   90.00
#
_symmetry.space_group_name_H-M   'P 1'
#
loop_
_entity.id
_entity.type
_entity.pdbx_description
1 polymer ?
#
loop_
_entity_poly.entity_id
_entity_poly.type
_entity_poly.pdbx_seq_one_letter_code
_entity_poly.pdbx_strand_id
1 'polypeptide(L)'
;MTLTNVAPLTASEIKQLAADWYLKLDVHAPLEEYIPFLAEEGLEMRFPEATVYGFDGFKGWYERVIGIFFDEVHTLKQVNVQPSADEASVQVIVKWEASVWNRPAAKSQRIILDAYQTWIIKRSLNTGKPVIATYIVDSLSYYEGSAQL
;
A
#
# COMPACT_ATOMS: atom_id res chain seq x y z
N MET A 1 24.56 -9.49 -14.12
CA MET A 1 25.26 -8.43 -13.41
C MET A 1 24.72 -8.31 -11.99
N THR A 2 25.56 -8.31 -11.03
CA THR A 2 25.14 -8.14 -9.64
C THR A 2 24.96 -6.66 -9.32
N LEU A 3 23.97 -6.32 -8.51
CA LEU A 3 23.72 -4.95 -8.08
C LEU A 3 24.55 -4.62 -6.82
N THR A 4 25.85 -4.95 -6.85
CA THR A 4 26.72 -4.81 -5.69
C THR A 4 26.98 -3.35 -5.27
N ASN A 5 26.76 -2.41 -6.20
CA ASN A 5 27.02 -0.98 -5.96
C ASN A 5 25.74 -0.15 -5.98
N VAL A 6 24.64 -0.74 -5.52
CA VAL A 6 23.34 -0.04 -5.46
C VAL A 6 23.43 1.01 -4.35
N ALA A 7 23.04 2.23 -4.66
CA ALA A 7 22.96 3.30 -3.68
C ALA A 7 21.98 2.95 -2.56
N PRO A 8 22.25 3.35 -1.31
CA PRO A 8 21.28 3.16 -0.23
C PRO A 8 19.94 3.85 -0.56
N LEU A 9 18.87 3.27 -0.06
CA LEU A 9 17.55 3.87 -0.17
C LEU A 9 17.50 5.17 0.61
N THR A 10 16.85 6.20 0.04
CA THR A 10 16.69 7.49 0.69
C THR A 10 15.27 7.69 1.17
N ALA A 11 15.10 8.49 2.21
CA ALA A 11 13.77 8.84 2.71
C ALA A 11 12.93 9.53 1.63
N SER A 12 13.55 10.40 0.82
CA SER A 12 12.88 11.10 -0.27
C SER A 12 12.30 10.15 -1.31
N GLU A 13 13.09 9.15 -1.74
CA GLU A 13 12.64 8.15 -2.71
C GLU A 13 11.45 7.35 -2.16
N ILE A 14 11.51 6.97 -0.88
CA ILE A 14 10.48 6.14 -0.26
C ILE A 14 9.21 6.94 -0.04
N LYS A 15 9.30 8.20 0.37
CA LYS A 15 8.14 9.08 0.50
C LYS A 15 7.44 9.27 -0.84
N GLN A 16 8.21 9.41 -1.92
CA GLN A 16 7.65 9.53 -3.25
C GLN A 16 6.94 8.23 -3.68
N LEU A 17 7.57 7.09 -3.41
CA LEU A 17 6.96 5.78 -3.68
C LEU A 17 5.60 5.66 -2.97
N ALA A 18 5.54 6.01 -1.68
CA ALA A 18 4.31 5.92 -0.90
C ALA A 18 3.22 6.85 -1.46
N ALA A 19 3.58 8.09 -1.81
CA ALA A 19 2.63 9.05 -2.38
C ALA A 19 2.07 8.54 -3.71
N ASP A 20 2.93 8.06 -4.59
CA ASP A 20 2.52 7.56 -5.91
C ASP A 20 1.68 6.29 -5.79
N TRP A 21 2.03 5.41 -4.86
CA TRP A 21 1.26 4.19 -4.57
C TRP A 21 -0.19 4.51 -4.23
N TYR A 22 -0.40 5.44 -3.30
CA TYR A 22 -1.76 5.79 -2.87
C TYR A 22 -2.55 6.56 -3.92
N LEU A 23 -1.88 7.37 -4.74
CA LEU A 23 -2.56 8.01 -5.88
C LEU A 23 -3.09 6.96 -6.87
N LYS A 24 -2.32 5.90 -7.11
CA LYS A 24 -2.78 4.80 -7.97
C LYS A 24 -4.00 4.10 -7.38
N LEU A 25 -3.96 3.83 -6.07
CA LEU A 25 -5.10 3.18 -5.40
C LEU A 25 -6.35 4.06 -5.43
N ASP A 26 -6.21 5.37 -5.23
CA ASP A 26 -7.34 6.29 -5.21
C ASP A 26 -8.10 6.34 -6.54
N VAL A 27 -7.39 6.22 -7.64
CA VAL A 27 -8.00 6.29 -8.98
C VAL A 27 -8.34 4.92 -9.56
N HIS A 28 -8.16 3.84 -8.79
CA HIS A 28 -8.33 2.47 -9.28
C HIS A 28 -7.58 2.24 -10.58
N ALA A 29 -6.27 2.56 -10.57
CA ALA A 29 -5.42 2.44 -11.74
C ALA A 29 -5.43 1.03 -12.33
N PRO A 30 -5.17 0.87 -13.62
CA PRO A 30 -5.04 -0.45 -14.24
C PRO A 30 -3.99 -1.29 -13.51
N LEU A 31 -4.24 -2.59 -13.40
CA LEU A 31 -3.43 -3.50 -12.59
C LEU A 31 -1.94 -3.47 -12.98
N GLU A 32 -1.63 -3.38 -14.25
CA GLU A 32 -0.25 -3.36 -14.76
C GLU A 32 0.55 -2.15 -14.27
N GLU A 33 -0.11 -1.07 -13.85
CA GLU A 33 0.58 0.12 -13.35
C GLU A 33 1.16 -0.06 -11.96
N TYR A 34 0.78 -1.14 -11.27
CA TYR A 34 1.34 -1.44 -9.94
C TYR A 34 2.63 -2.25 -10.01
N ILE A 35 2.92 -2.87 -11.16
CA ILE A 35 4.12 -3.71 -11.31
C ILE A 35 5.41 -2.98 -10.90
N PRO A 36 5.64 -1.72 -11.31
CA PRO A 36 6.87 -1.02 -10.92
C PRO A 36 7.00 -0.73 -9.42
N PHE A 37 5.92 -0.84 -8.66
CA PHE A 37 5.90 -0.55 -7.22
C PHE A 37 6.23 -1.77 -6.37
N LEU A 38 6.17 -2.97 -6.93
CA LEU A 38 6.19 -4.21 -6.16
C LEU A 38 7.44 -5.02 -6.46
N ALA A 39 7.97 -5.68 -5.43
CA ALA A 39 9.14 -6.55 -5.59
C ALA A 39 8.81 -7.70 -6.53
N GLU A 40 9.77 -8.05 -7.37
CA GLU A 40 9.63 -9.13 -8.35
C GLU A 40 9.59 -10.51 -7.68
N GLU A 41 10.25 -10.63 -6.52
CA GLU A 41 10.31 -11.88 -5.75
C GLU A 41 10.06 -11.59 -4.28
N GLY A 42 9.42 -12.55 -3.60
CA GLY A 42 9.25 -12.50 -2.16
C GLY A 42 8.24 -11.49 -1.66
N LEU A 43 7.39 -10.95 -2.52
CA LEU A 43 6.35 -9.99 -2.11
C LEU A 43 5.38 -10.65 -1.13
N GLU A 44 5.19 -9.99 0.02
CA GLU A 44 4.21 -10.40 1.03
C GLU A 44 3.41 -9.19 1.45
N MET A 45 2.08 -9.32 1.44
CA MET A 45 1.18 -8.23 1.82
C MET A 45 0.17 -8.76 2.83
N ARG A 46 0.18 -8.18 4.03
CA ARG A 46 -0.73 -8.55 5.13
C ARG A 46 -1.77 -7.47 5.31
N PHE A 47 -2.97 -7.76 4.82
CA PHE A 47 -4.14 -6.90 5.00
C PHE A 47 -4.94 -7.37 6.22
N PRO A 48 -5.87 -6.56 6.74
CA PRO A 48 -6.66 -6.97 7.90
C PRO A 48 -7.40 -8.29 7.70
N GLU A 49 -7.89 -8.55 6.47
CA GLU A 49 -8.71 -9.72 6.17
C GLU A 49 -7.96 -10.87 5.51
N ALA A 50 -6.72 -10.64 5.03
CA ALA A 50 -6.01 -11.68 4.28
C ALA A 50 -4.52 -11.35 4.16
N THR A 51 -3.69 -12.39 4.07
CA THR A 51 -2.29 -12.28 3.68
C THR A 51 -2.15 -12.87 2.28
N VAL A 52 -1.52 -12.13 1.39
CA VAL A 52 -1.33 -12.54 0.00
C VAL A 52 0.15 -12.47 -0.37
N TYR A 53 0.54 -13.25 -1.38
CA TYR A 53 1.93 -13.39 -1.80
C TYR A 53 2.06 -13.17 -3.30
N GLY A 54 3.13 -12.47 -3.68
CA GLY A 54 3.45 -12.23 -5.07
C GLY A 54 2.44 -11.34 -5.79
N PHE A 55 2.73 -11.04 -7.05
CA PHE A 55 1.85 -10.18 -7.83
C PHE A 55 0.46 -10.78 -8.02
N ASP A 56 0.37 -12.11 -8.20
CA ASP A 56 -0.93 -12.78 -8.35
C ASP A 56 -1.78 -12.63 -7.09
N GLY A 57 -1.14 -12.69 -5.91
CA GLY A 57 -1.85 -12.45 -4.64
C GLY A 57 -2.38 -11.02 -4.55
N PHE A 58 -1.55 -10.06 -4.92
CA PHE A 58 -1.98 -8.65 -4.97
C PHE A 58 -3.12 -8.46 -5.96
N LYS A 59 -3.03 -9.06 -7.15
CA LYS A 59 -4.07 -8.98 -8.18
C LYS A 59 -5.43 -9.43 -7.65
N GLY A 60 -5.48 -10.57 -6.99
CA GLY A 60 -6.74 -11.10 -6.44
C GLY A 60 -7.33 -10.19 -5.38
N TRP A 61 -6.48 -9.68 -4.48
CA TRP A 61 -6.90 -8.73 -3.46
C TRP A 61 -7.41 -7.43 -4.09
N TYR A 62 -6.64 -6.87 -5.04
CA TYR A 62 -6.96 -5.61 -5.69
C TYR A 62 -8.30 -5.67 -6.43
N GLU A 63 -8.51 -6.73 -7.22
CA GLU A 63 -9.75 -6.91 -7.97
C GLU A 63 -10.95 -7.00 -7.04
N ARG A 64 -10.79 -7.61 -5.87
CA ARG A 64 -11.85 -7.68 -4.87
C ARG A 64 -12.15 -6.32 -4.26
N VAL A 65 -11.12 -5.58 -3.82
CA VAL A 65 -11.35 -4.33 -3.10
C VAL A 65 -11.90 -3.22 -3.99
N ILE A 66 -11.49 -3.14 -5.25
CA ILE A 66 -12.04 -2.13 -6.17
C ILE A 66 -13.49 -2.42 -6.56
N GLY A 67 -13.95 -3.66 -6.37
CA GLY A 67 -15.35 -4.04 -6.55
C GLY A 67 -16.22 -3.69 -5.34
N ILE A 68 -15.61 -3.39 -4.19
CA ILE A 68 -16.32 -3.12 -2.94
C ILE A 68 -16.27 -1.63 -2.57
N PHE A 69 -15.10 -1.01 -2.67
CA PHE A 69 -14.85 0.36 -2.21
C PHE A 69 -14.73 1.32 -3.39
N PHE A 70 -15.23 2.54 -3.19
CA PHE A 70 -15.17 3.59 -4.21
C PHE A 70 -15.04 4.96 -3.56
N ASP A 71 -14.78 5.99 -4.35
CA ASP A 71 -14.53 7.36 -3.88
C ASP A 71 -13.44 7.37 -2.79
N GLU A 72 -12.35 6.68 -3.06
CA GLU A 72 -11.28 6.49 -2.10
C GLU A 72 -10.34 7.68 -2.07
N VAL A 73 -9.93 8.05 -0.87
CA VAL A 73 -8.91 9.06 -0.63
C VAL A 73 -7.94 8.53 0.41
N HIS A 74 -6.66 8.47 0.05
CA HIS A 74 -5.58 8.17 0.98
C HIS A 74 -4.80 9.45 1.27
N THR A 75 -4.65 9.80 2.53
CA THR A 75 -3.86 10.95 2.96
C THR A 75 -2.72 10.47 3.84
N LEU A 76 -1.49 10.59 3.35
CA LEU A 76 -0.31 10.22 4.14
C LEU A 76 -0.15 11.17 5.31
N LYS A 77 -0.09 10.61 6.52
CA LYS A 77 0.12 11.37 7.76
C LYS A 77 1.56 11.26 8.24
N GLN A 78 2.20 10.10 8.01
CA GLN A 78 3.57 9.86 8.42
C GLN A 78 4.22 8.82 7.52
N VAL A 79 5.45 9.07 7.14
CA VAL A 79 6.33 8.10 6.49
C VAL A 79 7.69 8.22 7.19
N ASN A 80 7.96 7.29 8.10
CA ASN A 80 9.18 7.28 8.90
C ASN A 80 10.10 6.17 8.42
N VAL A 81 11.26 6.53 7.88
CA VAL A 81 12.16 5.60 7.19
C VAL A 81 13.34 5.26 8.07
N GLN A 82 13.60 3.95 8.23
CA GLN A 82 14.75 3.40 8.94
C GLN A 82 15.58 2.62 7.92
N PRO A 83 16.59 3.24 7.28
CA PRO A 83 17.37 2.54 6.27
C PRO A 83 18.39 1.58 6.89
N SER A 84 18.67 0.51 6.17
CA SER A 84 19.76 -0.40 6.45
C SER A 84 20.59 -0.58 5.17
N ALA A 85 21.52 -1.55 5.13
CA ALA A 85 22.47 -1.67 4.02
C ALA A 85 21.77 -1.90 2.66
N ASP A 86 20.76 -2.76 2.62
CA ASP A 86 20.14 -3.22 1.38
C ASP A 86 18.60 -3.13 1.39
N GLU A 87 18.04 -2.59 2.44
CA GLU A 87 16.58 -2.42 2.56
C GLU A 87 16.25 -1.27 3.51
N ALA A 88 14.98 -0.93 3.61
CA ALA A 88 14.51 0.05 4.59
C ALA A 88 13.24 -0.46 5.24
N SER A 89 13.14 -0.29 6.54
CA SER A 89 11.91 -0.49 7.29
C SER A 89 11.19 0.85 7.38
N VAL A 90 9.91 0.89 7.07
CA VAL A 90 9.14 2.13 6.97
C VAL A 90 7.87 2.02 7.81
N GLN A 91 7.69 2.99 8.71
CA GLN A 91 6.44 3.13 9.45
C GLN A 91 5.56 4.12 8.72
N VAL A 92 4.38 3.67 8.31
CA VAL A 92 3.44 4.48 7.54
C VAL A 92 2.15 4.65 8.34
N ILE A 93 1.67 5.89 8.42
CA ILE A 93 0.34 6.18 8.90
C ILE A 93 -0.40 6.87 7.76
N VAL A 94 -1.48 6.27 7.31
CA VAL A 94 -2.29 6.81 6.23
C VAL A 94 -3.75 6.90 6.67
N LYS A 95 -4.36 8.06 6.41
CA LYS A 95 -5.81 8.22 6.59
C LYS A 95 -6.48 7.69 5.34
N TRP A 96 -7.35 6.71 5.50
CA TRP A 96 -8.13 6.14 4.40
C TRP A 96 -9.57 6.51 4.55
N GLU A 97 -10.13 7.06 3.48
CA GLU A 97 -11.55 7.37 3.36
C GLU A 97 -12.10 6.65 2.14
N ALA A 98 -13.22 5.97 2.30
CA ALA A 98 -13.82 5.20 1.21
C ALA A 98 -15.32 5.07 1.43
N SER A 99 -16.03 4.94 0.32
CA SER A 99 -17.45 4.63 0.35
C SER A 99 -17.67 3.15 0.11
N VAL A 100 -18.67 2.58 0.77
CA VAL A 100 -19.10 1.21 0.60
C VAL A 100 -20.62 1.19 0.55
N TRP A 101 -21.16 0.35 -0.34
CA TRP A 101 -22.62 0.23 -0.48
C TRP A 101 -23.06 -1.20 -0.20
N ASN A 102 -23.86 -1.34 0.85
CA ASN A 102 -24.44 -2.62 1.25
C ASN A 102 -25.85 -2.73 0.67
N ARG A 103 -25.93 -3.31 -0.51
CA ARG A 103 -27.22 -3.48 -1.22
C ARG A 103 -28.22 -4.23 -0.35
N PRO A 104 -29.50 -3.87 -0.34
CA PRO A 104 -30.18 -2.84 -1.16
C PRO A 104 -30.35 -1.49 -0.45
N ALA A 105 -29.44 -1.12 0.46
CA ALA A 105 -29.50 0.12 1.20
C ALA A 105 -29.69 1.32 0.27
N ALA A 106 -30.43 2.33 0.73
CA ALA A 106 -30.70 3.51 -0.08
C ALA A 106 -29.46 4.39 -0.29
N LYS A 107 -28.47 4.28 0.61
CA LYS A 107 -27.26 5.13 0.58
C LYS A 107 -26.03 4.31 0.87
N SER A 108 -24.89 4.79 0.35
CA SER A 108 -23.59 4.28 0.74
C SER A 108 -23.24 4.74 2.14
N GLN A 109 -22.25 4.06 2.75
CA GLN A 109 -21.67 4.45 4.02
C GLN A 109 -20.24 4.90 3.80
N ARG A 110 -19.73 5.77 4.69
CA ARG A 110 -18.37 6.28 4.57
C ARG A 110 -17.49 5.71 5.67
N ILE A 111 -16.38 5.11 5.24
CA ILE A 111 -15.33 4.62 6.12
C ILE A 111 -14.29 5.74 6.24
N ILE A 112 -13.85 6.04 7.46
CA ILE A 112 -12.79 7.01 7.73
C ILE A 112 -11.93 6.41 8.84
N LEU A 113 -10.68 6.08 8.52
CA LEU A 113 -9.78 5.48 9.50
C LEU A 113 -8.33 5.86 9.23
N ASP A 114 -7.50 5.72 10.27
CA ASP A 114 -6.06 5.72 10.13
C ASP A 114 -5.57 4.28 10.10
N ALA A 115 -4.77 3.94 9.11
CA ALA A 115 -4.12 2.65 9.01
C ALA A 115 -2.66 2.80 9.43
N TYR A 116 -2.25 2.01 10.42
CA TYR A 116 -0.86 1.96 10.91
C TYR A 116 -0.19 0.79 10.22
N GLN A 117 0.89 1.07 9.50
CA GLN A 117 1.49 0.07 8.62
C GLN A 117 3.00 0.01 8.80
N THR A 118 3.56 -1.15 8.50
CA THR A 118 4.99 -1.38 8.41
C THR A 118 5.29 -1.92 7.01
N TRP A 119 6.20 -1.26 6.31
CA TRP A 119 6.65 -1.70 4.99
C TRP A 119 8.13 -2.03 5.03
N ILE A 120 8.53 -3.02 4.24
CA ILE A 120 9.94 -3.26 3.91
C ILE A 120 10.12 -2.89 2.45
N ILE A 121 11.04 -1.96 2.19
CA ILE A 121 11.35 -1.46 0.86
C ILE A 121 12.74 -1.98 0.46
N LYS A 122 12.85 -2.43 -0.78
CA LYS A 122 14.11 -2.89 -1.37
C LYS A 122 14.32 -2.21 -2.70
N ARG A 123 15.53 -2.35 -3.27
CA ARG A 123 15.76 -1.94 -4.64
C ARG A 123 15.29 -3.03 -5.59
N SER A 124 14.56 -2.66 -6.63
CA SER A 124 14.14 -3.60 -7.67
C SER A 124 15.37 -4.23 -8.33
N LEU A 125 15.33 -5.54 -8.54
CA LEU A 125 16.38 -6.27 -9.24
C LEU A 125 16.47 -5.86 -10.70
N ASN A 126 15.38 -5.38 -11.27
CA ASN A 126 15.30 -5.01 -12.71
C ASN A 126 15.56 -3.55 -12.97
N THR A 127 15.10 -2.65 -12.08
CA THR A 127 15.15 -1.20 -12.33
C THR A 127 16.07 -0.43 -11.38
N GLY A 128 16.42 -1.02 -10.23
CA GLY A 128 17.16 -0.34 -9.19
C GLY A 128 16.35 0.67 -8.40
N LYS A 129 15.06 0.85 -8.73
CA LYS A 129 14.18 1.78 -8.02
C LYS A 129 13.62 1.15 -6.75
N PRO A 130 13.17 1.96 -5.77
CA PRO A 130 12.53 1.40 -4.57
C PRO A 130 11.26 0.65 -4.94
N VAL A 131 11.08 -0.52 -4.32
CA VAL A 131 9.85 -1.32 -4.47
C VAL A 131 9.42 -1.86 -3.11
N ILE A 132 8.13 -2.13 -2.98
CA ILE A 132 7.54 -2.73 -1.79
C ILE A 132 7.83 -4.22 -1.81
N ALA A 133 8.55 -4.73 -0.82
CA ALA A 133 8.78 -6.16 -0.65
C ALA A 133 7.84 -6.76 0.38
N THR A 134 7.55 -6.01 1.45
CA THR A 134 6.60 -6.41 2.49
C THR A 134 5.71 -5.23 2.83
N TYR A 135 4.42 -5.49 2.94
CA TYR A 135 3.39 -4.49 3.22
C TYR A 135 2.50 -5.06 4.31
N ILE A 136 2.52 -4.46 5.49
CA ILE A 136 1.78 -4.98 6.65
C ILE A 136 0.86 -3.89 7.19
N VAL A 137 -0.43 -4.17 7.23
CA VAL A 137 -1.39 -3.34 7.96
C VAL A 137 -1.44 -3.85 9.39
N ASP A 138 -0.79 -3.12 10.30
CA ASP A 138 -0.65 -3.54 11.69
C ASP A 138 -1.93 -3.33 12.49
N SER A 139 -2.57 -2.17 12.32
CA SER A 139 -3.79 -1.83 13.06
C SER A 139 -4.57 -0.74 12.36
N LEU A 140 -5.85 -0.65 12.71
CA LEU A 140 -6.77 0.35 12.19
C LEU A 140 -7.37 1.14 13.35
N SER A 141 -7.49 2.46 13.18
CA SER A 141 -8.14 3.33 14.15
C SER A 141 -9.22 4.12 13.45
N TYR A 142 -10.48 3.82 13.75
CA TYR A 142 -11.62 4.47 13.10
C TYR A 142 -11.88 5.84 13.70
N TYR A 143 -12.23 6.79 12.83
CA TYR A 143 -12.70 8.09 13.27
C TYR A 143 -14.15 7.97 13.78
N GLU A 144 -14.55 8.89 14.64
CA GLU A 144 -15.92 8.94 15.13
C GLU A 144 -16.90 9.08 13.95
N GLY A 145 -17.97 8.28 13.98
CA GLY A 145 -18.99 8.29 12.93
C GLY A 145 -18.66 7.45 11.70
N SER A 146 -17.47 6.83 11.66
CA SER A 146 -17.08 5.98 10.54
C SER A 146 -17.90 4.69 10.49
N ALA A 147 -18.23 4.25 9.28
CA ALA A 147 -18.63 2.86 9.08
C ALA A 147 -17.44 1.95 9.37
N GLN A 148 -17.69 0.70 9.70
CA GLN A 148 -16.63 -0.27 9.98
C GLN A 148 -16.57 -1.37 8.93
N LEU A 149 -15.38 -1.89 8.76
CA LEU A 149 -15.13 -3.00 7.85
C LEU A 149 -15.79 -4.30 8.35
#